data_51917a1959adff3cd648e31f8265dcec
#
_entry.id   51917a1959adff3cd648e31f8265dcec
#
_cell.length_a   1.000
_cell.length_b   1.000
_cell.length_c   1.000
_cell.angle_alpha   90.00
_cell.angle_beta   90.00
_cell.angle_gamma   90.00
#
_symmetry.space_group_name_H-M   'P 1'
#
loop_
_entity.id
_entity.type
_entity.pdbx_description
1 polymer ?
#
loop_
_entity_poly.entity_id
_entity_poly.type
_entity_poly.pdbx_seq_one_letter_code
_entity_poly.pdbx_strand_id
1 'polypeptide(L)'
;MEKFIKNDNSIEESIEAKFSKVKILMPGLIADIKKDLTREGSNLIRELFIVSKNWSLNVANPHFVYYFEEHEKLQGKMHILENYRFVIDMTSTNVKKYRLTEEFVDLLLTS
;
A
#
# COMPACT_ATOMS: atom_id res chain seq x y z
N MET A 1 -14.38 13.38 33.10
CA MET A 1 -14.07 13.04 32.49
C MET A 1 -13.90 12.51 32.16
N GLU A 2 -13.68 12.33 32.05
CA GLU A 2 -13.25 11.86 31.45
C GLU A 2 -13.40 11.31 30.84
N LYS A 3 -13.71 11.35 30.61
CA LYS A 3 -13.85 10.87 29.73
C LYS A 3 -13.75 10.87 28.83
N PHE A 4 -13.49 11.32 28.39
CA PHE A 4 -13.27 11.28 27.26
C PHE A 4 -12.45 11.05 26.96
N ILE A 5 -12.21 11.63 27.50
CA ILE A 5 -11.13 11.15 27.13
C ILE A 5 -10.84 9.75 26.77
N LYS A 6 -11.20 8.89 26.93
CA LYS A 6 -11.02 7.64 26.50
C LYS A 6 -11.47 7.34 25.16
N ASN A 7 -12.19 8.13 24.66
CA ASN A 7 -12.63 8.02 23.30
C ASN A 7 -11.53 8.20 22.32
N ASP A 8 -10.57 9.01 22.65
CA ASP A 8 -9.44 9.22 21.79
C ASP A 8 -8.74 7.92 21.49
N ASN A 9 -8.66 7.05 22.47
CA ASN A 9 -8.01 5.77 22.26
C ASN A 9 -8.80 4.88 21.32
N SER A 10 -10.12 5.02 21.33
CA SER A 10 -10.94 4.21 20.45
C SER A 10 -10.89 4.73 19.02
N ILE A 11 -10.53 6.00 18.82
CA ILE A 11 -10.44 6.57 17.50
C ILE A 11 -9.12 6.20 16.83
N GLU A 12 -8.07 6.16 17.62
CA GLU A 12 -6.74 5.88 17.07
C GLU A 12 -6.44 4.41 17.18
N GLU A 13 -6.51 3.77 16.03
CA GLU A 13 -6.11 2.37 15.96
C GLU A 13 -4.60 2.28 15.92
N SER A 14 -4.07 1.19 16.48
CA SER A 14 -2.66 0.90 16.33
C SER A 14 -2.36 0.60 14.87
N ILE A 15 -1.11 0.78 14.49
CA ILE A 15 -0.71 0.48 13.12
C ILE A 15 -0.85 -1.00 12.82
N GLU A 16 -0.66 -1.86 13.83
CA GLU A 16 -0.84 -3.30 13.67
C GLU A 16 -2.31 -3.65 13.41
N ALA A 17 -3.23 -2.97 14.08
CA ALA A 17 -4.66 -3.19 13.85
C ALA A 17 -5.05 -2.76 12.44
N LYS A 18 -4.53 -1.63 11.97
CA LYS A 18 -4.79 -1.17 10.61
C LYS A 18 -4.25 -2.18 9.59
N PHE A 19 -3.06 -2.71 9.84
CA PHE A 19 -2.47 -3.70 8.95
C PHE A 19 -3.31 -4.98 8.91
N SER A 20 -3.81 -5.42 10.06
CA SER A 20 -4.69 -6.59 10.11
C SER A 20 -5.94 -6.37 9.27
N LYS A 21 -6.51 -5.16 9.30
CA LYS A 21 -7.68 -4.84 8.49
C LYS A 21 -7.39 -4.91 7.01
N VAL A 22 -6.27 -4.34 6.55
CA VAL A 22 -5.99 -4.37 5.11
C VAL A 22 -5.67 -5.77 4.63
N LYS A 23 -5.09 -6.62 5.49
CA LYS A 23 -4.89 -8.02 5.12
C LYS A 23 -6.20 -8.75 4.90
N ILE A 24 -7.23 -8.39 5.64
CA ILE A 24 -8.56 -8.99 5.47
C ILE A 24 -9.26 -8.40 4.25
N LEU A 25 -9.15 -7.09 4.05
CA LEU A 25 -9.85 -6.40 2.95
C LEU A 25 -9.23 -6.68 1.60
N MET A 26 -7.91 -6.83 1.53
CA MET A 26 -7.21 -6.96 0.26
C MET A 26 -6.06 -7.96 0.36
N PRO A 27 -6.37 -9.23 0.70
CA PRO A 27 -5.30 -10.20 0.93
C PRO A 27 -4.43 -10.44 -0.30
N GLY A 28 -5.01 -10.41 -1.49
CA GLY A 28 -4.25 -10.64 -2.72
C GLY A 28 -3.24 -9.55 -2.98
N LEU A 29 -3.67 -8.29 -2.83
CA LEU A 29 -2.76 -7.16 -3.06
C LEU A 29 -1.63 -7.14 -2.02
N ILE A 30 -1.96 -7.35 -0.75
CA ILE A 30 -0.96 -7.37 0.31
C ILE A 30 0.04 -8.50 0.08
N ALA A 31 -0.44 -9.67 -0.32
CA ALA A 31 0.45 -10.81 -0.62
C ALA A 31 1.37 -10.49 -1.79
N ASP A 32 0.85 -9.85 -2.83
CA ASP A 32 1.66 -9.51 -4.00
C ASP A 32 2.74 -8.49 -3.64
N ILE A 33 2.39 -7.47 -2.87
CA ILE A 33 3.37 -6.45 -2.47
C ILE A 33 4.46 -7.09 -1.63
N LYS A 34 4.07 -7.92 -0.66
CA LYS A 34 5.05 -8.61 0.19
C LYS A 34 5.97 -9.49 -0.65
N LYS A 35 5.39 -10.26 -1.57
CA LYS A 35 6.16 -11.15 -2.44
C LYS A 35 7.17 -10.35 -3.25
N ASP A 36 6.74 -9.22 -3.81
CA ASP A 36 7.61 -8.40 -4.64
C ASP A 36 8.73 -7.78 -3.81
N LEU A 37 8.43 -7.33 -2.59
CA LEU A 37 9.43 -6.75 -1.70
C LEU A 37 10.48 -7.78 -1.28
N THR A 38 10.07 -9.03 -1.11
CA THR A 38 10.98 -10.08 -0.64
C THR A 38 11.75 -10.73 -1.78
N ARG A 39 11.47 -10.36 -3.02
CA ARG A 39 12.23 -10.87 -4.16
C ARG A 39 13.66 -10.33 -4.10
N GLU A 40 14.61 -11.18 -4.44
CA GLU A 40 16.01 -10.80 -4.42
C GLU A 40 16.25 -9.54 -5.26
N GLY A 41 16.91 -8.55 -4.66
CA GLY A 41 17.22 -7.31 -5.34
C GLY A 41 16.12 -6.27 -5.32
N SER A 42 14.98 -6.59 -4.68
CA SER A 42 13.83 -5.68 -4.70
C SER A 42 13.48 -5.09 -3.34
N ASN A 43 14.23 -5.41 -2.29
CA ASN A 43 13.85 -5.03 -0.93
C ASN A 43 13.94 -3.53 -0.66
N LEU A 44 14.62 -2.76 -1.51
CA LEU A 44 14.73 -1.32 -1.37
C LEU A 44 13.80 -0.55 -2.30
N ILE A 45 13.03 -1.26 -3.14
CA ILE A 45 12.09 -0.60 -4.03
C ILE A 45 10.91 -0.11 -3.20
N ARG A 46 10.53 1.16 -3.38
CA ARG A 46 9.44 1.78 -2.62
C ARG A 46 8.36 2.36 -3.50
N GLU A 47 8.59 2.48 -4.81
CA GLU A 47 7.64 3.09 -5.72
C GLU A 47 6.85 2.03 -6.46
N LEU A 48 5.57 2.32 -6.68
CA LEU A 48 4.72 1.44 -7.46
C LEU A 48 3.78 2.26 -8.33
N PHE A 49 3.38 1.68 -9.44
CA PHE A 49 2.38 2.25 -10.34
C PHE A 49 1.19 1.31 -10.40
N ILE A 50 0.00 1.87 -10.59
CA ILE A 50 -1.17 1.07 -10.92
C ILE A 50 -1.63 1.49 -12.31
N VAL A 51 -1.76 0.51 -13.19
CA VAL A 51 -2.05 0.75 -14.61
C VAL A 51 -2.90 -0.38 -15.16
N SER A 52 -3.48 -0.14 -16.34
CA SER A 52 -4.06 -1.22 -17.13
C SER A 52 -2.94 -1.97 -17.85
N LYS A 53 -3.16 -3.26 -18.11
CA LYS A 53 -2.18 -4.06 -18.86
C LYS A 53 -1.95 -3.52 -20.26
N ASN A 54 -2.85 -2.69 -20.76
CA ASN A 54 -2.68 -2.08 -22.08
C ASN A 54 -1.66 -0.95 -22.10
N TRP A 55 -1.24 -0.49 -20.94
CA TRP A 55 -0.30 0.64 -20.86
C TRP A 55 1.13 0.16 -20.88
N SER A 56 1.98 0.93 -21.55
CA SER A 56 3.43 0.77 -21.48
C SER A 56 3.99 1.80 -20.54
N LEU A 57 4.74 1.34 -19.54
CA LEU A 57 5.45 2.25 -18.65
C LEU A 57 6.90 2.34 -19.11
N ASN A 58 7.37 3.57 -19.26
CA ASN A 58 8.75 3.81 -19.63
C ASN A 58 9.41 4.59 -18.51
N VAL A 59 9.71 3.89 -17.41
CA VAL A 59 10.27 4.49 -16.22
C VAL A 59 11.58 3.80 -15.91
N ALA A 60 12.64 4.60 -15.78
CA ALA A 60 13.99 4.06 -15.58
C ALA A 60 14.24 3.58 -14.17
N ASN A 61 13.62 4.24 -13.17
CA ASN A 61 13.85 3.90 -11.76
C ASN A 61 13.17 2.59 -11.41
N PRO A 62 13.77 1.78 -10.52
CA PRO A 62 13.13 0.54 -10.08
C PRO A 62 11.76 0.82 -9.44
N HIS A 63 10.78 0.02 -9.78
CA HIS A 63 9.42 0.19 -9.28
C HIS A 63 8.66 -1.12 -9.41
N PHE A 64 7.54 -1.21 -8.66
CA PHE A 64 6.58 -2.29 -8.83
C PHE A 64 5.43 -1.81 -9.70
N VAL A 65 4.71 -2.74 -10.31
CA VAL A 65 3.55 -2.42 -11.14
C VAL A 65 2.42 -3.37 -10.76
N TYR A 66 1.24 -2.82 -10.52
CA TYR A 66 0.05 -3.62 -10.25
C TYR A 66 -1.02 -3.23 -11.26
N TYR A 67 -1.77 -4.21 -11.74
CA TYR A 67 -2.67 -4.04 -12.86
C TYR A 67 -4.13 -4.08 -12.41
N PHE A 68 -4.93 -3.17 -12.97
CA PHE A 68 -6.37 -3.15 -12.67
C PHE A 68 -7.04 -4.47 -13.00
N GLU A 69 -6.55 -5.18 -14.00
CA GLU A 69 -7.12 -6.45 -14.42
C GLU A 69 -6.84 -7.59 -13.45
N GLU A 70 -5.85 -7.41 -12.59
CA GLU A 70 -5.46 -8.46 -11.63
C GLU A 70 -5.95 -8.22 -10.22
N HIS A 71 -6.40 -7.01 -9.93
CA HIS A 71 -6.85 -6.65 -8.58
C HIS A 71 -8.15 -5.87 -8.68
N GLU A 72 -9.23 -6.52 -8.28
CA GLU A 72 -10.54 -5.88 -8.29
C GLU A 72 -10.54 -4.65 -7.41
N LYS A 73 -11.12 -3.55 -7.92
CA LYS A 73 -11.23 -2.29 -7.17
C LYS A 73 -9.87 -1.79 -6.68
N LEU A 74 -8.86 -1.92 -7.51
CA LEU A 74 -7.49 -1.56 -7.15
C LEU A 74 -7.37 -0.11 -6.69
N GLN A 75 -8.02 0.83 -7.40
CA GLN A 75 -7.96 2.24 -7.02
C GLN A 75 -8.52 2.46 -5.61
N GLY A 76 -9.64 1.81 -5.29
CA GLY A 76 -10.21 1.92 -3.95
C GLY A 76 -9.33 1.32 -2.89
N LYS A 77 -8.67 0.20 -3.20
CA LYS A 77 -7.73 -0.42 -2.27
C LYS A 77 -6.54 0.48 -1.99
N MET A 78 -6.01 1.13 -3.02
CA MET A 78 -4.92 2.08 -2.83
C MET A 78 -5.37 3.27 -1.99
N HIS A 79 -6.61 3.70 -2.15
CA HIS A 79 -7.15 4.80 -1.36
C HIS A 79 -7.22 4.42 0.13
N ILE A 80 -7.60 3.19 0.44
CA ILE A 80 -7.60 2.70 1.82
C ILE A 80 -6.19 2.70 2.39
N LEU A 81 -5.22 2.20 1.62
CA LEU A 81 -3.82 2.19 2.05
C LEU A 81 -3.30 3.61 2.29
N GLU A 82 -3.72 4.54 1.44
CA GLU A 82 -3.32 5.94 1.58
C GLU A 82 -3.90 6.54 2.86
N ASN A 83 -5.17 6.25 3.15
CA ASN A 83 -5.81 6.76 4.36
C ASN A 83 -5.12 6.25 5.63
N TYR A 84 -4.58 5.04 5.58
CA TYR A 84 -3.85 4.48 6.71
C TYR A 84 -2.37 4.89 6.70
N ARG A 85 -1.96 5.67 5.72
CA ARG A 85 -0.57 6.13 5.56
C ARG A 85 0.40 4.99 5.33
N PHE A 86 -0.07 3.94 4.72
CA PHE A 86 0.78 2.83 4.27
C PHE A 86 1.39 3.14 2.92
N VAL A 87 0.73 3.99 2.13
CA VAL A 87 1.29 4.51 0.89
C VAL A 87 1.04 6.00 0.82
N ILE A 88 1.86 6.68 0.02
CA ILE A 88 1.73 8.12 -0.23
C ILE A 88 1.52 8.29 -1.73
N ASP A 89 0.52 9.09 -2.10
CA ASP A 89 0.24 9.37 -3.50
C ASP A 89 1.31 10.32 -4.03
N MET A 90 2.07 9.86 -4.99
CA MET A 90 3.17 10.62 -5.61
C MET A 90 2.86 10.93 -7.06
N THR A 91 1.60 10.84 -7.45
CA THR A 91 1.20 11.01 -8.85
C THR A 91 1.55 12.40 -9.35
N SER A 92 2.27 12.47 -10.46
CA SER A 92 2.63 13.73 -11.09
C SER A 92 2.28 13.74 -12.57
N THR A 93 1.76 12.64 -13.09
CA THR A 93 1.33 12.51 -14.47
C THR A 93 -0.07 11.91 -14.47
N ASN A 94 -0.54 11.44 -15.62
CA ASN A 94 -1.84 10.79 -15.69
C ASN A 94 -1.77 9.31 -15.28
N VAL A 95 -0.61 8.82 -14.83
CA VAL A 95 -0.46 7.47 -14.31
C VAL A 95 -0.31 7.54 -12.81
N LYS A 96 -1.12 6.78 -12.09
CA LYS A 96 -1.09 6.77 -10.63
C LYS A 96 0.20 6.15 -10.11
N LYS A 97 0.87 6.88 -9.25
CA LYS A 97 2.13 6.46 -8.64
C LYS A 97 2.05 6.62 -7.14
N TYR A 98 2.53 5.62 -6.42
CA TYR A 98 2.52 5.63 -4.96
C TYR A 98 3.88 5.25 -4.42
N ARG A 99 4.12 5.65 -3.17
CA ARG A 99 5.33 5.28 -2.46
C ARG A 99 4.95 4.52 -1.20
N LEU A 100 5.59 3.37 -0.99
CA LEU A 100 5.40 2.59 0.22
C LEU A 100 6.10 3.29 1.38
N THR A 101 5.41 3.44 2.51
CA THR A 101 6.03 4.01 3.70
C THR A 101 6.88 2.94 4.40
N GLU A 102 7.87 3.39 5.17
CA GLU A 102 8.74 2.45 5.88
C GLU A 102 7.96 1.65 6.91
N GLU A 103 6.95 2.27 7.54
CA GLU A 103 6.11 1.54 8.48
C GLU A 103 5.39 0.38 7.81
N PHE A 104 4.85 0.61 6.63
CA PHE A 104 4.16 -0.43 5.88
C PHE A 104 5.12 -1.53 5.47
N VAL A 105 6.30 -1.15 5.00
CA VAL A 105 7.33 -2.13 4.61
C VAL A 105 7.71 -3.00 5.80
N ASP A 106 7.92 -2.38 6.96
CA ASP A 106 8.27 -3.14 8.17
C ASP A 106 7.18 -4.16 8.53
N LEU A 107 5.92 -3.75 8.46
CA LEU A 107 4.81 -4.64 8.74
C LEU A 107 4.75 -5.79 7.74
N LEU A 108 4.96 -5.50 6.47
CA LEU A 108 4.96 -6.54 5.43
C LEU A 108 6.08 -7.54 5.65
N LEU A 109 7.28 -7.06 5.98
CA LEU A 109 8.43 -7.93 6.10
C LEU A 109 8.41 -8.75 7.39
N THR A 110 7.69 -8.31 8.41
CA THR A 110 7.60 -9.03 9.69
C THR A 110 6.32 -9.86 9.82
N SER A 111 5.46 -9.81 8.83
CA SER A 111 4.19 -10.54 8.88
C SER A 111 4.32 -12.01 8.49
#